data_235a518897352cb3243da9498736d702
#
_entry.id   235a518897352cb3243da9498736d702
#
_cell.length_a   1.000
_cell.length_b   1.000
_cell.length_c   1.000
_cell.angle_alpha   90.00
_cell.angle_beta   90.00
_cell.angle_gamma   90.00
#
_symmetry.space_group_name_H-M   'P 1'
#
loop_
_entity.id
_entity.type
_entity.pdbx_description
1 polymer ?
#
loop_
_entity_poly.entity_id
_entity_poly.type
_entity_poly.pdbx_seq_one_letter_code
_entity_poly.pdbx_strand_id
1 'polypeptide(L)'
;MLLRVESLVKEFGGLVANADISLEVEQGEIVGLIGPNGAGKTTLFNCIVGYYKPTSGNVSFVGEDITGWPAHRVAKMGIARTFQNLRIMPLLTVEENIMVGAFCRTGDRQIARRDAHEILELVNLTGEAHASPTELPIASQKRIELARALATKPRLLMLDELAAGLNPLETKEIIQTLHRIKEERNLTLFLTEHVMEFIMIISERVIVMAAGRKIAEGTPEKVAKEERVIEAYLGERYAEGR
;
A
#
# COMPACT_ATOMS: atom_id res chain seq x y z
N MET A 1 -8.18 -7.86 15.09
CA MET A 1 -8.07 -8.14 13.63
C MET A 1 -8.74 -7.04 12.84
N LEU A 2 -8.05 -6.44 11.85
CA LEU A 2 -8.57 -5.38 10.99
C LEU A 2 -8.95 -5.91 9.61
N LEU A 3 -8.02 -6.63 8.94
CA LEU A 3 -8.21 -7.25 7.64
C LEU A 3 -7.98 -8.77 7.76
N ARG A 4 -8.82 -9.55 7.11
CA ARG A 4 -8.65 -11.00 6.98
C ARG A 4 -8.92 -11.43 5.55
N VAL A 5 -8.03 -12.20 5.00
CA VAL A 5 -8.15 -12.85 3.69
C VAL A 5 -8.13 -14.35 3.92
N GLU A 6 -9.12 -15.07 3.38
CA GLU A 6 -9.28 -16.51 3.58
C GLU A 6 -9.35 -17.22 2.24
N SER A 7 -8.41 -18.13 2.02
CA SER A 7 -8.34 -19.01 0.84
C SER A 7 -8.59 -18.29 -0.49
N LEU A 8 -8.04 -17.07 -0.62
CA LEU A 8 -8.24 -16.23 -1.80
C LEU A 8 -7.57 -16.85 -3.02
N VAL A 9 -8.36 -17.03 -4.06
CA VAL A 9 -7.89 -17.43 -5.38
C VAL A 9 -8.26 -16.35 -6.39
N LYS A 10 -7.29 -16.00 -7.26
CA LYS A 10 -7.55 -15.15 -8.42
C LYS A 10 -6.93 -15.74 -9.67
N GLU A 11 -7.79 -15.97 -10.64
CA GLU A 11 -7.44 -16.52 -11.95
C GLU A 11 -7.75 -15.51 -13.06
N PHE A 12 -6.92 -15.50 -14.09
CA PHE A 12 -7.11 -14.76 -15.33
C PHE A 12 -6.99 -15.72 -16.51
N GLY A 13 -8.11 -16.15 -17.05
CA GLY A 13 -8.11 -17.23 -18.06
C GLY A 13 -7.49 -18.50 -17.46
N GLY A 14 -6.41 -19.00 -18.03
CA GLY A 14 -5.68 -20.17 -17.55
C GLY A 14 -4.58 -19.90 -16.54
N LEU A 15 -4.33 -18.64 -16.17
CA LEU A 15 -3.27 -18.23 -15.24
C LEU A 15 -3.82 -18.03 -13.84
N VAL A 16 -3.31 -18.80 -12.87
CA VAL A 16 -3.61 -18.62 -11.44
C VAL A 16 -2.62 -17.62 -10.87
N ALA A 17 -3.05 -16.38 -10.63
CA ALA A 17 -2.22 -15.31 -10.10
C ALA A 17 -2.12 -15.33 -8.56
N ASN A 18 -3.17 -15.78 -7.88
CA ASN A 18 -3.18 -16.06 -6.45
C ASN A 18 -3.83 -17.43 -6.23
N ALA A 19 -3.19 -18.29 -5.45
CA ALA A 19 -3.60 -19.66 -5.19
C ALA A 19 -3.67 -19.93 -3.69
N ASP A 20 -4.88 -19.89 -3.14
CA ASP A 20 -5.17 -20.20 -1.72
C ASP A 20 -4.39 -19.30 -0.75
N ILE A 21 -4.51 -17.97 -0.92
CA ILE A 21 -3.87 -16.99 -0.04
C ILE A 21 -4.73 -16.76 1.20
N SER A 22 -4.14 -17.02 2.36
CA SER A 22 -4.75 -16.69 3.67
C SER A 22 -3.77 -15.85 4.48
N LEU A 23 -4.23 -14.69 4.97
CA LEU A 23 -3.48 -13.75 5.80
C LEU A 23 -4.41 -12.90 6.66
N GLU A 24 -3.84 -12.36 7.71
CA GLU A 24 -4.50 -11.43 8.63
C GLU A 24 -3.63 -10.20 8.83
N VAL A 25 -4.27 -9.04 9.08
CA VAL A 25 -3.59 -7.80 9.47
C VAL A 25 -4.29 -7.25 10.71
N GLU A 26 -3.53 -7.02 11.76
CA GLU A 26 -4.03 -6.45 13.00
C GLU A 26 -4.12 -4.93 12.94
N GLN A 27 -4.97 -4.34 13.77
CA GLN A 27 -5.07 -2.88 13.84
C GLN A 27 -3.78 -2.29 14.41
N GLY A 28 -3.27 -1.24 13.77
CA GLY A 28 -2.05 -0.54 14.18
C GLY A 28 -0.76 -1.26 13.80
N GLU A 29 -0.82 -2.37 13.08
CA GLU A 29 0.34 -3.14 12.62
C GLU A 29 0.92 -2.57 11.31
N ILE A 30 2.24 -2.72 11.12
CA ILE A 30 2.90 -2.53 9.82
C ILE A 30 3.28 -3.89 9.27
N VAL A 31 2.58 -4.32 8.21
CA VAL A 31 2.83 -5.60 7.53
C VAL A 31 3.47 -5.35 6.18
N GLY A 32 4.62 -5.99 5.93
CA GLY A 32 5.27 -6.04 4.64
C GLY A 32 4.82 -7.25 3.83
N LEU A 33 4.56 -7.07 2.54
CA LEU A 33 4.31 -8.14 1.58
C LEU A 33 5.41 -8.14 0.53
N ILE A 34 6.27 -9.14 0.56
CA ILE A 34 7.40 -9.26 -0.35
C ILE A 34 7.29 -10.50 -1.23
N GLY A 35 8.13 -10.57 -2.23
CA GLY A 35 8.22 -11.69 -3.16
C GLY A 35 8.74 -11.25 -4.53
N PRO A 36 9.22 -12.19 -5.35
CA PRO A 36 9.71 -11.91 -6.70
C PRO A 36 8.66 -11.27 -7.62
N ASN A 37 9.11 -10.81 -8.78
CA ASN A 37 8.22 -10.31 -9.83
C ASN A 37 7.26 -11.41 -10.26
N GLY A 38 6.00 -11.07 -10.47
CA GLY A 38 4.98 -12.08 -10.80
C GLY A 38 4.51 -12.96 -9.63
N ALA A 39 4.97 -12.72 -8.40
CA ALA A 39 4.52 -13.50 -7.22
C ALA A 39 3.03 -13.32 -6.87
N GLY A 40 2.32 -12.36 -7.49
CA GLY A 40 0.90 -12.14 -7.26
C GLY A 40 0.56 -11.02 -6.26
N LYS A 41 1.56 -10.27 -5.74
CA LYS A 41 1.38 -9.20 -4.72
C LYS A 41 0.37 -8.14 -5.15
N THR A 42 0.57 -7.52 -6.32
CA THR A 42 -0.32 -6.49 -6.86
C THR A 42 -1.72 -7.05 -7.16
N THR A 43 -1.81 -8.32 -7.59
CA THR A 43 -3.11 -8.99 -7.79
C THR A 43 -3.86 -9.14 -6.47
N LEU A 44 -3.20 -9.57 -5.41
CA LEU A 44 -3.78 -9.67 -4.07
C LEU A 44 -4.27 -8.30 -3.58
N PHE A 45 -3.45 -7.26 -3.69
CA PHE A 45 -3.84 -5.87 -3.37
C PHE A 45 -5.08 -5.45 -4.16
N ASN A 46 -5.12 -5.72 -5.47
CA ASN A 46 -6.26 -5.40 -6.32
C ASN A 46 -7.54 -6.14 -5.90
N CYS A 47 -7.43 -7.38 -5.42
CA CYS A 47 -8.58 -8.12 -4.88
C CYS A 47 -9.09 -7.51 -3.57
N ILE A 48 -8.18 -7.12 -2.65
CA ILE A 48 -8.55 -6.51 -1.36
C ILE A 48 -9.25 -5.17 -1.56
N VAL A 49 -8.71 -4.31 -2.43
CA VAL A 49 -9.29 -2.96 -2.66
C VAL A 49 -10.47 -2.94 -3.64
N GLY A 50 -10.89 -4.09 -4.16
CA GLY A 50 -12.08 -4.20 -5.02
C GLY A 50 -11.87 -3.77 -6.47
N TYR A 51 -10.62 -3.77 -6.97
CA TYR A 51 -10.31 -3.64 -8.40
C TYR A 51 -10.57 -4.94 -9.15
N TYR A 52 -10.26 -6.07 -8.52
CA TYR A 52 -10.57 -7.39 -9.05
C TYR A 52 -11.49 -8.13 -8.08
N LYS A 53 -12.52 -8.78 -8.62
CA LYS A 53 -13.28 -9.74 -7.84
C LYS A 53 -12.45 -11.03 -7.71
N PRO A 54 -12.25 -11.59 -6.51
CA PRO A 54 -11.66 -12.91 -6.34
C PRO A 54 -12.43 -13.97 -7.15
N THR A 55 -11.73 -15.00 -7.61
CA THR A 55 -12.36 -16.17 -8.25
C THR A 55 -13.04 -17.04 -7.18
N SER A 56 -12.39 -17.19 -6.00
CA SER A 56 -12.95 -17.81 -4.79
C SER A 56 -12.23 -17.27 -3.55
N GLY A 57 -12.70 -17.68 -2.38
CA GLY A 57 -12.21 -17.19 -1.09
C GLY A 57 -12.86 -15.89 -0.68
N ASN A 58 -12.52 -15.41 0.52
CA ASN A 58 -13.19 -14.28 1.15
C ASN A 58 -12.18 -13.21 1.60
N VAL A 59 -12.64 -11.96 1.60
CA VAL A 59 -11.95 -10.81 2.18
C VAL A 59 -12.89 -10.15 3.17
N SER A 60 -12.51 -10.07 4.44
CA SER A 60 -13.27 -9.35 5.46
C SER A 60 -12.45 -8.19 6.04
N PHE A 61 -13.12 -7.06 6.28
CA PHE A 61 -12.55 -5.86 6.87
C PHE A 61 -13.41 -5.39 8.02
N VAL A 62 -12.82 -5.27 9.22
CA VAL A 62 -13.54 -4.89 10.45
C VAL A 62 -14.71 -5.85 10.74
N GLY A 63 -14.54 -7.15 10.41
CA GLY A 63 -15.57 -8.17 10.60
C GLY A 63 -16.67 -8.18 9.55
N GLU A 64 -16.66 -7.27 8.57
CA GLU A 64 -17.62 -7.23 7.45
C GLU A 64 -17.03 -7.91 6.21
N ASP A 65 -17.79 -8.78 5.54
CA ASP A 65 -17.39 -9.36 4.26
C ASP A 65 -17.47 -8.32 3.15
N ILE A 66 -16.32 -7.97 2.59
CA ILE A 66 -16.16 -7.01 1.50
C ILE A 66 -15.80 -7.69 0.17
N THR A 67 -15.91 -9.01 0.10
CA THR A 67 -15.51 -9.81 -1.06
C THR A 67 -16.18 -9.33 -2.35
N GLY A 68 -15.38 -8.90 -3.31
CA GLY A 68 -15.86 -8.43 -4.62
C GLY A 68 -16.64 -7.11 -4.58
N TRP A 69 -16.58 -6.35 -3.48
CA TRP A 69 -17.13 -5.00 -3.47
C TRP A 69 -16.38 -4.09 -4.43
N PRO A 70 -17.06 -3.12 -5.03
CA PRO A 70 -16.40 -2.13 -5.88
C PRO A 70 -15.50 -1.20 -5.06
N ALA A 71 -14.39 -0.79 -5.65
CA ALA A 71 -13.33 -0.03 -4.96
C ALA A 71 -13.84 1.23 -4.20
N HIS A 72 -14.83 1.95 -4.74
CA HIS A 72 -15.38 3.13 -4.08
C HIS A 72 -16.10 2.79 -2.76
N ARG A 73 -16.72 1.60 -2.66
CA ARG A 73 -17.36 1.13 -1.44
C ARG A 73 -16.32 0.69 -0.42
N VAL A 74 -15.26 -0.02 -0.88
CA VAL A 74 -14.12 -0.41 -0.05
C VAL A 74 -13.40 0.83 0.53
N ALA A 75 -13.20 1.87 -0.29
CA ALA A 75 -12.62 3.13 0.18
C ALA A 75 -13.47 3.82 1.25
N LYS A 76 -14.80 3.80 1.12
CA LYS A 76 -15.72 4.33 2.15
C LYS A 76 -15.66 3.56 3.45
N MET A 77 -15.37 2.24 3.42
CA MET A 77 -15.14 1.43 4.62
C MET A 77 -13.86 1.80 5.36
N GLY A 78 -12.90 2.42 4.68
CA GLY A 78 -11.66 2.88 5.30
C GLY A 78 -10.41 2.14 4.83
N ILE A 79 -10.41 1.55 3.64
CA ILE A 79 -9.22 1.05 2.99
C ILE A 79 -8.80 2.06 1.91
N ALA A 80 -7.58 2.60 2.00
CA ALA A 80 -6.99 3.42 0.95
C ALA A 80 -5.75 2.74 0.36
N ARG A 81 -5.37 3.15 -0.87
CA ARG A 81 -4.21 2.61 -1.55
C ARG A 81 -3.48 3.68 -2.33
N THR A 82 -2.14 3.59 -2.36
CA THR A 82 -1.29 4.21 -3.38
C THR A 82 -1.11 3.26 -4.57
N PHE A 83 -0.59 3.76 -5.69
CA PHE A 83 -0.39 2.98 -6.89
C PHE A 83 1.08 3.00 -7.29
N GLN A 84 1.57 1.90 -7.86
CA GLN A 84 2.91 1.79 -8.40
C GLN A 84 3.23 2.91 -9.40
N ASN A 85 2.30 3.21 -10.31
CA ASN A 85 2.39 4.36 -11.20
C ASN A 85 1.69 5.55 -10.57
N LEU A 86 2.42 6.64 -10.37
CA LEU A 86 1.89 7.87 -9.80
C LEU A 86 0.62 8.35 -10.51
N ARG A 87 -0.43 8.55 -9.73
CA ARG A 87 -1.71 9.01 -10.22
C ARG A 87 -1.99 10.45 -9.78
N ILE A 88 -1.12 11.36 -10.23
CA ILE A 88 -1.24 12.79 -9.93
C ILE A 88 -2.25 13.41 -10.89
N MET A 89 -2.98 14.41 -10.41
CA MET A 89 -3.86 15.25 -11.22
C MET A 89 -3.10 16.50 -11.64
N PRO A 90 -2.58 16.57 -12.88
CA PRO A 90 -1.62 17.59 -13.28
C PRO A 90 -2.19 19.00 -13.39
N LEU A 91 -3.52 19.12 -13.54
CA LEU A 91 -4.22 20.40 -13.65
C LEU A 91 -4.64 20.99 -12.28
N LEU A 92 -4.40 20.27 -11.20
CA LEU A 92 -4.71 20.70 -9.84
C LEU A 92 -3.42 21.00 -9.09
N THR A 93 -3.47 21.97 -8.16
CA THR A 93 -2.39 22.21 -7.22
C THR A 93 -2.15 21.02 -6.29
N VAL A 94 -1.06 21.03 -5.53
CA VAL A 94 -0.79 20.00 -4.49
C VAL A 94 -1.94 19.97 -3.47
N GLU A 95 -2.35 21.12 -2.93
CA GLU A 95 -3.52 21.22 -2.02
C GLU A 95 -4.77 20.59 -2.63
N GLU A 96 -5.09 20.95 -3.86
CA GLU A 96 -6.29 20.46 -4.53
C GLU A 96 -6.22 18.95 -4.81
N ASN A 97 -5.05 18.41 -5.14
CA ASN A 97 -4.84 16.96 -5.24
C ASN A 97 -5.21 16.23 -3.93
N ILE A 98 -4.82 16.80 -2.79
CA ILE A 98 -5.13 16.21 -1.48
C ILE A 98 -6.61 16.37 -1.16
N MET A 99 -7.22 17.53 -1.45
CA MET A 99 -8.65 17.77 -1.27
C MET A 99 -9.54 16.77 -2.01
N VAL A 100 -9.10 16.26 -3.18
CA VAL A 100 -9.82 15.18 -3.88
C VAL A 100 -10.00 13.95 -2.99
N GLY A 101 -8.98 13.57 -2.22
CA GLY A 101 -9.09 12.49 -1.23
C GLY A 101 -10.07 12.83 -0.10
N ALA A 102 -10.03 14.07 0.40
CA ALA A 102 -10.90 14.54 1.48
C ALA A 102 -12.39 14.52 1.08
N PHE A 103 -12.72 14.76 -0.18
CA PHE A 103 -14.10 14.68 -0.69
C PHE A 103 -14.70 13.25 -0.61
N CYS A 104 -13.90 12.23 -0.32
CA CYS A 104 -14.43 10.91 0.03
C CYS A 104 -15.26 10.94 1.34
N ARG A 105 -14.99 11.91 2.23
CA ARG A 105 -15.57 12.03 3.57
C ARG A 105 -16.49 13.22 3.75
N THR A 106 -16.36 14.26 2.94
CA THR A 106 -17.14 15.49 3.07
C THR A 106 -17.50 16.07 1.70
N GLY A 107 -18.66 16.71 1.58
CA GLY A 107 -19.01 17.54 0.44
C GLY A 107 -18.65 19.02 0.64
N ASP A 108 -18.19 19.41 1.84
CA ASP A 108 -17.83 20.78 2.18
C ASP A 108 -16.39 21.10 1.78
N ARG A 109 -16.23 22.12 0.92
CA ARG A 109 -14.92 22.54 0.41
C ARG A 109 -14.02 23.13 1.51
N GLN A 110 -14.58 23.80 2.51
CA GLN A 110 -13.79 24.37 3.60
C GLN A 110 -13.26 23.29 4.52
N ILE A 111 -14.08 22.27 4.82
CA ILE A 111 -13.64 21.10 5.58
C ILE A 111 -12.57 20.33 4.80
N ALA A 112 -12.79 20.09 3.50
CA ALA A 112 -11.81 19.40 2.66
C ALA A 112 -10.45 20.13 2.62
N ARG A 113 -10.48 21.48 2.54
CA ARG A 113 -9.25 22.29 2.55
C ARG A 113 -8.55 22.23 3.89
N ARG A 114 -9.27 22.34 5.02
CA ARG A 114 -8.67 22.20 6.35
C ARG A 114 -8.02 20.83 6.52
N ASP A 115 -8.73 19.75 6.16
CA ASP A 115 -8.20 18.40 6.22
C ASP A 115 -6.95 18.25 5.34
N ALA A 116 -6.91 18.90 4.16
CA ALA A 116 -5.75 18.90 3.29
C ALA A 116 -4.54 19.63 3.92
N HIS A 117 -4.76 20.76 4.58
CA HIS A 117 -3.68 21.47 5.27
C HIS A 117 -3.05 20.65 6.40
N GLU A 118 -3.86 19.99 7.24
CA GLU A 118 -3.37 19.08 8.27
C GLU A 118 -2.48 17.97 7.70
N ILE A 119 -2.84 17.46 6.53
CA ILE A 119 -2.09 16.39 5.87
C ILE A 119 -0.81 16.92 5.20
N LEU A 120 -0.85 18.11 4.61
CA LEU A 120 0.35 18.77 4.06
C LEU A 120 1.45 18.90 5.11
N GLU A 121 1.10 19.22 6.36
CA GLU A 121 2.05 19.26 7.48
C GLU A 121 2.61 17.87 7.79
N LEU A 122 1.75 16.83 7.82
CA LEU A 122 2.16 15.45 8.09
C LEU A 122 3.15 14.90 7.07
N VAL A 123 3.00 15.26 5.79
CA VAL A 123 3.86 14.76 4.71
C VAL A 123 4.97 15.74 4.31
N ASN A 124 5.15 16.84 5.07
CA ASN A 124 6.15 17.89 4.83
C ASN A 124 6.04 18.52 3.42
N LEU A 125 4.83 18.91 3.01
CA LEU A 125 4.54 19.57 1.73
C LEU A 125 3.86 20.94 1.89
N THR A 126 3.93 21.56 3.08
CA THR A 126 3.26 22.84 3.35
C THR A 126 3.76 23.94 2.41
N GLY A 127 5.07 23.95 2.11
CA GLY A 127 5.69 24.94 1.21
C GLY A 127 5.28 24.80 -0.25
N GLU A 128 4.84 23.62 -0.67
CA GLU A 128 4.45 23.31 -2.04
C GLU A 128 2.93 23.30 -2.27
N ALA A 129 2.12 23.71 -1.29
CA ALA A 129 0.65 23.61 -1.35
C ALA A 129 0.02 24.16 -2.63
N HIS A 130 0.55 25.26 -3.16
CA HIS A 130 0.05 25.93 -4.36
C HIS A 130 0.85 25.61 -5.63
N ALA A 131 1.88 24.76 -5.53
CA ALA A 131 2.69 24.37 -6.67
C ALA A 131 1.95 23.44 -7.63
N SER A 132 2.41 23.40 -8.89
CA SER A 132 2.04 22.36 -9.84
C SER A 132 2.73 21.06 -9.44
N PRO A 133 2.01 19.96 -9.22
CA PRO A 133 2.63 18.71 -8.79
C PRO A 133 3.59 18.12 -9.83
N THR A 134 3.43 18.46 -11.11
CA THR A 134 4.30 17.95 -12.19
C THR A 134 5.66 18.63 -12.24
N GLU A 135 5.83 19.79 -11.59
CA GLU A 135 7.08 20.51 -11.49
C GLU A 135 7.93 20.08 -10.28
N LEU A 136 7.36 19.26 -9.41
CA LEU A 136 8.01 18.80 -8.19
C LEU A 136 8.86 17.54 -8.42
N PRO A 137 9.91 17.33 -7.61
CA PRO A 137 10.68 16.08 -7.60
C PRO A 137 9.81 14.87 -7.36
N ILE A 138 10.27 13.69 -7.82
CA ILE A 138 9.52 12.42 -7.70
C ILE A 138 9.16 12.09 -6.24
N ALA A 139 10.04 12.41 -5.30
CA ALA A 139 9.79 12.23 -3.88
C ALA A 139 8.60 13.04 -3.38
N SER A 140 8.49 14.33 -3.76
CA SER A 140 7.33 15.17 -3.45
C SER A 140 6.06 14.65 -4.11
N GLN A 141 6.15 14.19 -5.37
CA GLN A 141 5.01 13.59 -6.06
C GLN A 141 4.48 12.34 -5.35
N LYS A 142 5.36 11.48 -4.83
CA LYS A 142 4.98 10.31 -4.02
C LYS A 142 4.34 10.72 -2.70
N ARG A 143 4.84 11.79 -2.05
CA ARG A 143 4.23 12.35 -0.85
C ARG A 143 2.83 12.92 -1.13
N ILE A 144 2.59 13.51 -2.30
CA ILE A 144 1.25 13.97 -2.72
C ILE A 144 0.29 12.78 -2.86
N GLU A 145 0.71 11.68 -3.46
CA GLU A 145 -0.11 10.48 -3.59
C GLU A 145 -0.45 9.87 -2.23
N LEU A 146 0.55 9.76 -1.35
CA LEU A 146 0.38 9.35 0.04
C LEU A 146 -0.61 10.26 0.77
N ALA A 147 -0.45 11.58 0.65
CA ALA A 147 -1.30 12.59 1.26
C ALA A 147 -2.76 12.48 0.78
N ARG A 148 -2.97 12.28 -0.52
CA ARG A 148 -4.32 12.08 -1.08
C ARG A 148 -4.97 10.82 -0.53
N ALA A 149 -4.22 9.72 -0.38
CA ALA A 149 -4.73 8.50 0.23
C ALA A 149 -5.08 8.71 1.71
N LEU A 150 -4.25 9.43 2.47
CA LEU A 150 -4.50 9.79 3.88
C LEU A 150 -5.73 10.70 4.04
N ALA A 151 -6.00 11.58 3.09
CA ALA A 151 -7.15 12.47 3.11
C ALA A 151 -8.49 11.72 3.06
N THR A 152 -8.51 10.48 2.60
CA THR A 152 -9.68 9.60 2.69
C THR A 152 -9.95 9.13 4.13
N LYS A 153 -9.12 9.49 5.13
CA LYS A 153 -9.17 9.07 6.54
C LYS A 153 -9.29 7.55 6.67
N PRO A 154 -8.31 6.80 6.14
CA PRO A 154 -8.36 5.34 6.15
C PRO A 154 -8.05 4.77 7.54
N ARG A 155 -8.49 3.52 7.77
CA ARG A 155 -8.05 2.67 8.88
C ARG A 155 -6.92 1.73 8.43
N LEU A 156 -6.93 1.36 7.15
CA LEU A 156 -5.89 0.58 6.50
C LEU A 156 -5.37 1.33 5.28
N LEU A 157 -4.08 1.61 5.25
CA LEU A 157 -3.40 2.19 4.11
C LEU A 157 -2.52 1.14 3.44
N MET A 158 -2.83 0.84 2.19
CA MET A 158 -2.08 -0.11 1.37
C MET A 158 -1.12 0.67 0.46
N LEU A 159 0.18 0.41 0.62
CA LEU A 159 1.25 1.12 -0.10
C LEU A 159 1.90 0.18 -1.12
N ASP A 160 1.92 0.58 -2.38
CA ASP A 160 2.46 -0.22 -3.49
C ASP A 160 3.71 0.46 -4.05
N GLU A 161 4.90 -0.07 -3.70
CA GLU A 161 6.22 0.38 -4.17
C GLU A 161 6.48 1.89 -3.95
N LEU A 162 6.22 2.36 -2.73
CA LEU A 162 6.38 3.77 -2.39
C LEU A 162 7.85 4.23 -2.46
N ALA A 163 8.81 3.38 -2.11
CA ALA A 163 10.23 3.69 -2.10
C ALA A 163 10.89 3.62 -3.49
N ALA A 164 10.21 3.08 -4.50
CA ALA A 164 10.79 2.94 -5.84
C ALA A 164 11.24 4.29 -6.43
N GLY A 165 12.52 4.40 -6.84
CA GLY A 165 13.09 5.62 -7.43
C GLY A 165 13.47 6.72 -6.44
N LEU A 166 13.37 6.47 -5.12
CA LEU A 166 13.87 7.36 -4.08
C LEU A 166 15.35 7.08 -3.79
N ASN A 167 16.09 8.14 -3.45
CA ASN A 167 17.45 7.98 -2.93
C ASN A 167 17.42 7.55 -1.44
N PRO A 168 18.57 7.14 -0.83
CA PRO A 168 18.59 6.67 0.56
C PRO A 168 18.10 7.69 1.59
N LEU A 169 18.35 8.99 1.37
CA LEU A 169 17.88 10.05 2.27
C LEU A 169 16.37 10.20 2.19
N GLU A 170 15.82 10.28 0.99
CA GLU A 170 14.36 10.35 0.74
C GLU A 170 13.65 9.13 1.27
N THR A 171 14.26 7.94 1.13
CA THR A 171 13.75 6.68 1.69
C THR A 171 13.65 6.75 3.20
N LYS A 172 14.69 7.25 3.87
CA LYS A 172 14.68 7.43 5.33
C LYS A 172 13.60 8.42 5.79
N GLU A 173 13.44 9.53 5.06
CA GLU A 173 12.41 10.53 5.36
C GLU A 173 11.00 9.96 5.21
N ILE A 174 10.74 9.15 4.18
CA ILE A 174 9.42 8.53 3.99
C ILE A 174 9.12 7.51 5.10
N ILE A 175 10.12 6.72 5.53
CA ILE A 175 9.98 5.79 6.65
C ILE A 175 9.60 6.55 7.94
N GLN A 176 10.30 7.65 8.24
CA GLN A 176 9.98 8.48 9.41
C GLN A 176 8.56 9.06 9.32
N THR A 177 8.17 9.51 8.13
CA THR A 177 6.82 10.01 7.87
C THR A 177 5.76 8.94 8.11
N LEU A 178 5.98 7.71 7.63
CA LEU A 178 5.05 6.59 7.82
C LEU A 178 4.92 6.18 9.28
N HIS A 179 6.02 6.13 10.04
CA HIS A 179 5.97 5.89 11.50
C HIS A 179 5.17 6.97 12.23
N ARG A 180 5.44 8.24 11.94
CA ARG A 180 4.70 9.37 12.52
C ARG A 180 3.19 9.26 12.23
N ILE A 181 2.82 9.00 10.99
CA ILE A 181 1.42 8.86 10.58
C ILE A 181 0.75 7.67 11.28
N LYS A 182 1.46 6.53 11.39
CA LYS A 182 0.97 5.36 12.13
C LYS A 182 0.63 5.72 13.56
N GLU A 183 1.54 6.38 14.27
CA GLU A 183 1.38 6.73 15.66
C GLU A 183 0.29 7.79 15.88
N GLU A 184 0.34 8.91 15.14
CA GLU A 184 -0.59 10.03 15.31
C GLU A 184 -2.04 9.70 14.89
N ARG A 185 -2.22 8.81 13.92
CA ARG A 185 -3.54 8.46 13.36
C ARG A 185 -4.02 7.05 13.73
N ASN A 186 -3.26 6.29 14.53
CA ASN A 186 -3.51 4.87 14.81
C ASN A 186 -3.79 4.06 13.53
N LEU A 187 -2.96 4.31 12.51
CA LEU A 187 -3.13 3.79 11.16
C LEU A 187 -2.45 2.43 11.03
N THR A 188 -3.12 1.52 10.34
CA THR A 188 -2.55 0.22 9.94
C THR A 188 -1.95 0.36 8.54
N LEU A 189 -0.75 -0.17 8.34
CA LEU A 189 -0.05 -0.14 7.07
C LEU A 189 0.13 -1.56 6.52
N PHE A 190 -0.23 -1.75 5.26
CA PHE A 190 0.07 -2.97 4.52
C PHE A 190 0.79 -2.59 3.24
N LEU A 191 2.07 -2.96 3.11
CA LEU A 191 2.91 -2.40 2.07
C LEU A 191 3.62 -3.47 1.25
N THR A 192 3.78 -3.22 -0.06
CA THR A 192 4.62 -4.01 -0.95
C THR A 192 5.82 -3.21 -1.37
N GLU A 193 6.99 -3.85 -1.37
CA GLU A 193 8.24 -3.24 -1.84
C GLU A 193 9.17 -4.27 -2.46
N HIS A 194 10.03 -3.80 -3.35
CA HIS A 194 11.15 -4.56 -3.90
C HIS A 194 12.47 -4.25 -3.16
N VAL A 195 12.53 -3.12 -2.45
CA VAL A 195 13.69 -2.72 -1.66
C VAL A 195 13.61 -3.43 -0.32
N MET A 196 14.34 -4.56 -0.19
CA MET A 196 14.31 -5.38 1.03
C MET A 196 14.67 -4.57 2.27
N GLU A 197 15.68 -3.68 2.19
CA GLU A 197 16.11 -2.85 3.31
C GLU A 197 14.95 -1.99 3.84
N PHE A 198 14.13 -1.41 2.96
CA PHE A 198 12.95 -0.65 3.36
C PHE A 198 11.98 -1.49 4.19
N ILE A 199 11.62 -2.68 3.69
CA ILE A 199 10.70 -3.61 4.37
C ILE A 199 11.27 -4.05 5.72
N MET A 200 12.55 -4.38 5.78
CA MET A 200 13.20 -4.85 7.00
C MET A 200 13.24 -3.80 8.11
N ILE A 201 13.29 -2.51 7.73
CA ILE A 201 13.32 -1.40 8.70
C ILE A 201 11.91 -1.03 9.19
N ILE A 202 10.92 -1.03 8.29
CA ILE A 202 9.60 -0.48 8.62
C ILE A 202 8.61 -1.51 9.15
N SER A 203 8.74 -2.79 8.73
CA SER A 203 7.71 -3.79 9.00
C SER A 203 7.91 -4.49 10.36
N GLU A 204 6.82 -4.68 11.07
CA GLU A 204 6.76 -5.50 12.30
C GLU A 204 6.65 -6.99 11.97
N ARG A 205 5.97 -7.28 10.85
CA ARG A 205 5.77 -8.62 10.29
C ARG A 205 5.86 -8.58 8.78
N VAL A 206 6.40 -9.63 8.19
CA VAL A 206 6.58 -9.78 6.75
C VAL A 206 5.90 -11.06 6.29
N ILE A 207 5.13 -10.95 5.21
CA ILE A 207 4.53 -12.06 4.47
C ILE A 207 5.28 -12.20 3.15
N VAL A 208 5.69 -13.41 2.80
CA VAL A 208 6.40 -13.70 1.56
C VAL A 208 5.52 -14.48 0.61
N MET A 209 5.44 -14.00 -0.62
CA MET A 209 4.75 -14.68 -1.71
C MET A 209 5.73 -15.13 -2.79
N ALA A 210 5.46 -16.32 -3.37
CA ALA A 210 6.12 -16.81 -4.57
C ALA A 210 5.12 -17.63 -5.39
N ALA A 211 5.14 -17.49 -6.71
CA ALA A 211 4.28 -18.22 -7.64
C ALA A 211 2.79 -18.24 -7.23
N GLY A 212 2.27 -17.09 -6.78
CA GLY A 212 0.88 -16.94 -6.37
C GLY A 212 0.54 -17.52 -5.00
N ARG A 213 1.50 -17.98 -4.20
CA ARG A 213 1.28 -18.62 -2.89
C ARG A 213 2.03 -17.89 -1.77
N LYS A 214 1.50 -17.93 -0.56
CA LYS A 214 2.24 -17.54 0.65
C LYS A 214 3.22 -18.66 1.01
N ILE A 215 4.51 -18.33 1.06
CA ILE A 215 5.58 -19.31 1.35
C ILE A 215 6.19 -19.15 2.73
N ALA A 216 6.12 -17.93 3.30
CA ALA A 216 6.64 -17.65 4.64
C ALA A 216 5.88 -16.48 5.29
N GLU A 217 5.94 -16.41 6.62
CA GLU A 217 5.41 -15.31 7.43
C GLU A 217 6.13 -15.25 8.79
N GLY A 218 6.52 -14.06 9.22
CA GLY A 218 7.21 -13.87 10.49
C GLY A 218 7.81 -12.49 10.66
N THR A 219 8.66 -12.31 11.67
CA THR A 219 9.43 -11.06 11.79
C THR A 219 10.43 -10.95 10.64
N PRO A 220 10.83 -9.70 10.26
CA PRO A 220 11.81 -9.50 9.20
C PRO A 220 13.05 -10.40 9.32
N GLU A 221 13.63 -10.51 10.52
CA GLU A 221 14.85 -11.28 10.75
C GLU A 221 14.67 -12.80 10.60
N LYS A 222 13.46 -13.31 10.90
CA LYS A 222 13.11 -14.73 10.71
C LYS A 222 12.97 -15.04 9.23
N VAL A 223 12.17 -14.23 8.55
CA VAL A 223 11.85 -14.39 7.13
C VAL A 223 13.11 -14.33 6.26
N ALA A 224 14.04 -13.40 6.57
CA ALA A 224 15.31 -13.26 5.84
C ALA A 224 16.23 -14.50 5.91
N LYS A 225 16.02 -15.39 6.88
CA LYS A 225 16.82 -16.61 7.08
C LYS A 225 16.13 -17.88 6.58
N GLU A 226 14.88 -17.78 6.14
CA GLU A 226 14.16 -18.96 5.65
C GLU A 226 14.68 -19.40 4.27
N GLU A 227 15.08 -20.68 4.16
CA GLU A 227 15.64 -21.27 2.94
C GLU A 227 14.72 -21.08 1.73
N ARG A 228 13.41 -21.34 1.89
CA ARG A 228 12.41 -21.14 0.83
C ARG A 228 12.33 -19.70 0.32
N VAL A 229 12.57 -18.72 1.19
CA VAL A 229 12.60 -17.30 0.82
C VAL A 229 13.86 -17.00 0.02
N ILE A 230 15.01 -17.47 0.49
CA ILE A 230 16.30 -17.31 -0.20
C ILE A 230 16.23 -17.93 -1.60
N GLU A 231 15.73 -19.17 -1.71
CA GLU A 231 15.58 -19.87 -2.99
C GLU A 231 14.65 -19.12 -3.96
N ALA A 232 13.53 -18.58 -3.49
CA ALA A 232 12.59 -17.83 -4.32
C ALA A 232 13.25 -16.59 -4.95
N TYR A 233 14.13 -15.90 -4.24
CA TYR A 233 14.86 -14.74 -4.75
C TYR A 233 16.11 -15.10 -5.56
N LEU A 234 16.80 -16.20 -5.25
CA LEU A 234 17.92 -16.68 -6.05
C LEU A 234 17.47 -17.18 -7.42
N GLY A 235 16.33 -17.87 -7.49
CA GLY A 235 15.73 -18.32 -8.74
C GLY A 235 15.44 -17.17 -9.71
N GLU A 236 15.03 -16.00 -9.22
CA GLU A 236 14.79 -14.80 -10.03
C GLU A 236 16.11 -14.27 -10.64
N ARG A 237 17.19 -14.16 -9.85
CA ARG A 237 18.52 -13.72 -10.35
C ARG A 237 19.08 -14.60 -11.45
N TYR A 238 18.81 -15.91 -11.41
CA TYR A 238 19.21 -16.83 -12.48
C TYR A 238 18.35 -16.71 -13.73
N ALA A 239 17.08 -16.27 -13.60
CA ALA A 239 16.17 -16.06 -14.73
C ALA A 239 16.41 -14.75 -15.48
N GLU A 240 16.80 -13.67 -14.76
CA GLU A 240 17.11 -12.36 -15.35
C GLU A 240 18.50 -12.30 -16.01
N GLY A 241 19.38 -13.27 -15.75
CA GLY A 241 20.72 -13.37 -16.34
C GLY A 241 20.82 -14.17 -17.65
N ARG A 242 19.69 -14.45 -18.31
CA ARG A 242 19.65 -15.11 -19.63
C ARG A 242 19.14 -14.20 -20.72
#